data_44715e871751948d165cbf79d3e87b31
#
_entry.id   44715e871751948d165cbf79d3e87b31
#
_cell.length_a   1.000
_cell.length_b   1.000
_cell.length_c   1.000
_cell.angle_alpha   90.00
_cell.angle_beta   90.00
_cell.angle_gamma   90.00
#
_symmetry.space_group_name_H-M   'P 1'
#
loop_
_entity.id
_entity.type
_entity.pdbx_description
1 polymer ?
#
loop_
_entity_poly.entity_id
_entity_poly.type
_entity_poly.pdbx_seq_one_letter_code
_entity_poly.pdbx_strand_id
1 'polypeptide(L)'
;MIQKLGGLTEISHGGCLHGFLSYMLRIPKENLTVAVLQNAALHSPPGMHIGLAEEIARLYLTDKMEPAPTFAVDKTVSPRIYDAYVGRYFDLLSDGGRLIVTKIGDRLFVRPIGHPDFEIFPTSETEFFSKTADEQITFVKDEKGAVIKAIHRQWGLILHAPRLPEQPAASGGEAPAR
;
A
#
# COMPACT_ATOMS: atom_id res chain seq x y z
N MET A 1 -3.77 11.15 -13.66
CA MET A 1 -2.38 10.76 -13.32
C MET A 1 -1.69 10.30 -14.60
N ILE A 2 -0.37 10.48 -14.71
CA ILE A 2 0.43 9.92 -15.80
C ILE A 2 1.59 9.17 -15.15
N GLN A 3 1.73 7.89 -15.45
CA GLN A 3 2.75 7.02 -14.87
C GLN A 3 3.22 5.95 -15.86
N LYS A 4 4.03 4.99 -15.41
CA LYS A 4 4.45 3.84 -16.19
C LYS A 4 3.81 2.56 -15.65
N LEU A 5 3.25 1.77 -16.54
CA LEU A 5 2.77 0.42 -16.27
C LEU A 5 3.48 -0.54 -17.25
N GLY A 6 4.35 -1.39 -16.71
CA GLY A 6 5.16 -2.32 -17.53
C GLY A 6 5.92 -1.61 -18.66
N GLY A 7 6.55 -0.46 -18.38
CA GLY A 7 7.29 0.34 -19.36
C GLY A 7 6.44 1.22 -20.26
N LEU A 8 5.14 0.95 -20.42
CA LEU A 8 4.21 1.73 -21.22
C LEU A 8 3.69 2.94 -20.46
N THR A 9 3.38 4.03 -21.17
CA THR A 9 2.76 5.21 -20.56
C THR A 9 1.30 4.93 -20.28
N GLU A 10 0.91 5.04 -19.01
CA GLU A 10 -0.46 5.00 -18.53
C GLU A 10 -0.96 6.41 -18.26
N ILE A 11 -2.18 6.69 -18.69
CA ILE A 11 -2.95 7.88 -18.32
C ILE A 11 -4.19 7.38 -17.60
N SER A 12 -4.37 7.80 -16.35
CA SER A 12 -5.45 7.26 -15.51
C SER A 12 -6.12 8.31 -14.64
N HIS A 13 -7.34 7.99 -14.23
CA HIS A 13 -8.13 8.79 -13.30
C HIS A 13 -9.04 7.88 -12.48
N GLY A 14 -9.11 8.12 -11.17
CA GLY A 14 -10.03 7.47 -10.25
C GLY A 14 -11.17 8.39 -9.82
N GLY A 15 -12.24 7.78 -9.31
CA GLY A 15 -13.37 8.48 -8.70
C GLY A 15 -13.90 7.71 -7.50
N CYS A 16 -14.33 8.45 -6.48
CA CYS A 16 -14.96 7.90 -5.29
C CYS A 16 -16.16 8.76 -4.90
N LEU A 17 -17.32 8.15 -4.76
CA LEU A 17 -18.53 8.85 -4.33
C LEU A 17 -19.46 7.87 -3.59
N HIS A 18 -19.75 8.15 -2.31
CA HIS A 18 -20.81 7.49 -1.51
C HIS A 18 -20.92 5.96 -1.68
N GLY A 19 -19.81 5.24 -1.54
CA GLY A 19 -19.80 3.77 -1.66
C GLY A 19 -19.52 3.24 -3.05
N PHE A 20 -19.34 4.11 -4.04
CA PHE A 20 -18.95 3.77 -5.40
C PHE A 20 -17.49 4.16 -5.64
N LEU A 21 -16.74 3.25 -6.28
CA LEU A 21 -15.39 3.51 -6.76
C LEU A 21 -15.35 3.32 -8.27
N SER A 22 -14.54 4.13 -8.93
CA SER A 22 -14.28 3.98 -10.35
C SER A 22 -12.80 4.22 -10.62
N TYR A 23 -12.29 3.53 -11.61
CA TYR A 23 -10.96 3.78 -12.14
C TYR A 23 -10.97 3.55 -13.64
N MET A 24 -10.33 4.44 -14.36
CA MET A 24 -10.10 4.33 -15.79
C MET A 24 -8.61 4.50 -16.05
N LEU A 25 -8.01 3.56 -16.75
CA LEU A 25 -6.68 3.68 -17.29
C LEU A 25 -6.70 3.60 -18.81
N ARG A 26 -5.77 4.28 -19.44
CA ARG A 26 -5.54 4.26 -20.87
C ARG A 26 -4.06 4.07 -21.16
N ILE A 27 -3.75 3.18 -22.08
CA ILE A 27 -2.42 2.99 -22.67
C ILE A 27 -2.50 3.51 -24.11
N PRO A 28 -2.18 4.80 -24.37
CA PRO A 28 -2.44 5.44 -25.67
C PRO A 28 -1.73 4.76 -26.83
N LYS A 29 -0.46 4.32 -26.61
CA LYS A 29 0.35 3.66 -27.64
C LYS A 29 -0.29 2.36 -28.14
N GLU A 30 -1.04 1.67 -27.29
CA GLU A 30 -1.66 0.37 -27.58
C GLU A 30 -3.17 0.50 -27.85
N ASN A 31 -3.72 1.71 -27.87
CA ASN A 31 -5.16 1.97 -28.00
C ASN A 31 -6.03 1.18 -26.99
N LEU A 32 -5.46 0.83 -25.83
CA LEU A 32 -6.17 0.13 -24.76
C LEU A 32 -6.75 1.14 -23.78
N THR A 33 -8.00 0.92 -23.41
CA THR A 33 -8.65 1.60 -22.27
C THR A 33 -9.34 0.53 -21.43
N VAL A 34 -9.11 0.56 -20.12
CA VAL A 34 -9.78 -0.27 -19.13
C VAL A 34 -10.54 0.65 -18.17
N ALA A 35 -11.79 0.32 -17.91
CA ALA A 35 -12.61 1.02 -16.92
C ALA A 35 -13.16 -0.01 -15.92
N VAL A 36 -12.96 0.27 -14.62
CA VAL A 36 -13.48 -0.53 -13.51
C VAL A 36 -14.48 0.34 -12.74
N LEU A 37 -15.69 -0.17 -12.57
CA LEU A 37 -16.75 0.44 -11.77
C LEU A 37 -17.12 -0.52 -10.65
N GLN A 38 -17.17 -0.02 -9.42
CA GLN A 38 -17.38 -0.81 -8.23
C GLN A 38 -18.38 -0.13 -7.31
N ASN A 39 -19.33 -0.89 -6.79
CA ASN A 39 -20.38 -0.41 -5.88
C ASN A 39 -20.20 -0.91 -4.43
N ALA A 40 -19.00 -1.34 -4.06
CA ALA A 40 -18.69 -1.95 -2.76
C ALA A 40 -17.48 -1.27 -2.10
N ALA A 41 -17.38 0.06 -2.15
CA ALA A 41 -16.24 0.82 -1.64
C ALA A 41 -15.90 0.51 -0.17
N LEU A 42 -16.93 0.29 0.67
CA LEU A 42 -16.76 0.03 2.11
C LEU A 42 -16.28 -1.39 2.44
N HIS A 43 -16.35 -2.32 1.48
CA HIS A 43 -16.08 -3.74 1.69
C HIS A 43 -14.91 -4.27 0.85
N SER A 44 -14.28 -3.39 0.09
CA SER A 44 -13.19 -3.77 -0.81
C SER A 44 -11.85 -3.28 -0.26
N PRO A 45 -10.78 -4.05 -0.44
CA PRO A 45 -9.44 -3.56 -0.13
C PRO A 45 -9.15 -2.22 -0.82
N PRO A 46 -8.43 -1.29 -0.17
CA PRO A 46 -8.05 -0.02 -0.77
C PRO A 46 -7.39 -0.26 -2.12
N GLY A 47 -7.79 0.51 -3.14
CA GLY A 47 -7.18 0.44 -4.47
C GLY A 47 -7.43 -0.84 -5.26
N MET A 48 -8.22 -1.79 -4.78
CA MET A 48 -8.54 -3.01 -5.51
C MET A 48 -9.02 -2.73 -6.95
N HIS A 49 -9.81 -1.69 -7.16
CA HIS A 49 -10.30 -1.26 -8.48
C HIS A 49 -9.16 -0.76 -9.39
N ILE A 50 -8.11 -0.17 -8.82
CA ILE A 50 -6.90 0.25 -9.52
C ILE A 50 -6.11 -0.99 -9.95
N GLY A 51 -5.77 -1.86 -8.98
CA GLY A 51 -5.03 -3.09 -9.24
C GLY A 51 -5.73 -3.99 -10.26
N LEU A 52 -7.07 -4.11 -10.18
CA LEU A 52 -7.84 -4.88 -11.15
C LEU A 52 -7.73 -4.30 -12.57
N ALA A 53 -7.76 -2.97 -12.73
CA ALA A 53 -7.60 -2.35 -14.02
C ALA A 53 -6.19 -2.57 -14.60
N GLU A 54 -5.16 -2.46 -13.76
CA GLU A 54 -3.78 -2.72 -14.16
C GLU A 54 -3.55 -4.19 -14.54
N GLU A 55 -4.10 -5.13 -13.77
CA GLU A 55 -4.01 -6.56 -14.09
C GLU A 55 -4.71 -6.89 -15.42
N ILE A 56 -5.90 -6.33 -15.67
CA ILE A 56 -6.57 -6.48 -16.96
C ILE A 56 -5.68 -5.94 -18.08
N ALA A 57 -5.10 -4.75 -17.92
CA ALA A 57 -4.19 -4.19 -18.92
C ALA A 57 -2.96 -5.09 -19.16
N ARG A 58 -2.37 -5.67 -18.10
CA ARG A 58 -1.25 -6.62 -18.21
C ARG A 58 -1.63 -7.89 -18.96
N LEU A 59 -2.82 -8.43 -18.71
CA LEU A 59 -3.32 -9.61 -19.43
C LEU A 59 -3.46 -9.36 -20.94
N TYR A 60 -4.00 -8.20 -21.32
CA TYR A 60 -4.17 -7.83 -22.73
C TYR A 60 -2.86 -7.47 -23.44
N LEU A 61 -1.87 -7.00 -22.69
CA LEU A 61 -0.60 -6.49 -23.23
C LEU A 61 0.61 -7.31 -22.74
N THR A 62 0.41 -8.58 -22.38
CA THR A 62 1.46 -9.46 -21.81
C THR A 62 2.75 -9.45 -22.63
N ASP A 63 2.64 -9.49 -23.96
CA ASP A 63 3.81 -9.54 -24.86
C ASP A 63 4.47 -8.16 -25.10
N LYS A 64 3.88 -7.10 -24.56
CA LYS A 64 4.28 -5.70 -24.81
C LYS A 64 4.71 -4.97 -23.55
N MET A 65 4.43 -5.53 -22.38
CA MET A 65 4.78 -4.98 -21.09
C MET A 65 6.00 -5.68 -20.49
N GLU A 66 6.82 -4.90 -19.82
CA GLU A 66 7.82 -5.44 -18.92
C GLU A 66 7.14 -6.24 -17.80
N PRO A 67 7.70 -7.39 -17.40
CA PRO A 67 7.15 -8.16 -16.30
C PRO A 67 7.08 -7.32 -15.03
N ALA A 68 6.09 -7.61 -14.19
CA ALA A 68 6.00 -6.97 -12.88
C ALA A 68 7.28 -7.24 -12.07
N PRO A 69 7.77 -6.28 -11.29
CA PRO A 69 8.95 -6.48 -10.48
C PRO A 69 8.71 -7.64 -9.50
N THR A 70 9.65 -8.58 -9.47
CA THR A 70 9.65 -9.67 -8.50
C THR A 70 10.57 -9.34 -7.35
N PHE A 71 10.09 -9.51 -6.13
CA PHE A 71 10.87 -9.26 -4.92
C PHE A 71 11.24 -10.59 -4.26
N ALA A 72 12.51 -10.71 -3.86
CA ALA A 72 12.99 -11.82 -3.06
C ALA A 72 13.09 -11.40 -1.59
N VAL A 73 12.70 -12.29 -0.69
CA VAL A 73 12.85 -12.05 0.75
C VAL A 73 14.33 -12.12 1.12
N ASP A 74 14.85 -11.05 1.68
CA ASP A 74 16.19 -11.04 2.28
C ASP A 74 16.15 -11.72 3.66
N LYS A 75 16.59 -12.97 3.71
CA LYS A 75 16.64 -13.78 4.94
C LYS A 75 17.76 -13.37 5.90
N THR A 76 18.65 -12.46 5.49
CA THR A 76 19.74 -11.96 6.36
C THR A 76 19.27 -10.85 7.29
N VAL A 77 18.12 -10.23 6.99
CA VAL A 77 17.53 -9.18 7.81
C VAL A 77 17.01 -9.77 9.14
N SER A 78 17.60 -9.32 10.23
CA SER A 78 17.20 -9.79 11.55
C SER A 78 15.83 -9.21 11.98
N PRO A 79 14.87 -10.04 12.44
CA PRO A 79 13.60 -9.54 12.96
C PRO A 79 13.72 -8.62 14.19
N ARG A 80 14.87 -8.55 14.82
CA ARG A 80 15.13 -7.63 15.95
C ARG A 80 15.00 -6.15 15.55
N ILE A 81 15.25 -5.82 14.28
CA ILE A 81 15.11 -4.43 13.82
C ILE A 81 13.65 -4.01 13.68
N TYR A 82 12.69 -4.96 13.64
CA TYR A 82 11.28 -4.68 13.37
C TYR A 82 10.62 -3.83 14.45
N ASP A 83 11.12 -3.88 15.69
CA ASP A 83 10.61 -3.07 16.80
C ASP A 83 10.72 -1.55 16.49
N ALA A 84 11.74 -1.15 15.74
CA ALA A 84 11.93 0.24 15.33
C ALA A 84 10.84 0.74 14.35
N TYR A 85 10.20 -0.15 13.60
CA TYR A 85 9.20 0.16 12.59
C TYR A 85 7.76 0.14 13.13
N VAL A 86 7.54 -0.52 14.27
CA VAL A 86 6.23 -0.56 14.91
C VAL A 86 5.75 0.85 15.22
N GLY A 87 4.51 1.13 14.86
CA GLY A 87 3.92 2.45 15.13
C GLY A 87 2.80 2.80 14.16
N ARG A 88 2.38 4.05 14.23
CA ARG A 88 1.34 4.62 13.38
C ARG A 88 1.95 5.65 12.45
N TYR A 89 1.50 5.62 11.21
CA TYR A 89 1.93 6.55 10.17
C TYR A 89 0.71 7.19 9.53
N PHE A 90 0.86 8.44 9.09
CA PHE A 90 -0.23 9.12 8.38
C PHE A 90 -0.15 8.75 6.90
N ASP A 91 -1.19 8.10 6.38
CA ASP A 91 -1.28 7.67 4.99
C ASP A 91 -2.66 8.08 4.43
N LEU A 92 -2.64 8.83 3.33
CA LEU A 92 -3.87 9.33 2.70
C LEU A 92 -4.72 8.25 2.05
N LEU A 93 -4.13 7.09 1.68
CA LEU A 93 -4.88 5.98 1.08
C LEU A 93 -5.58 5.10 2.13
N SER A 94 -5.14 5.17 3.38
CA SER A 94 -5.78 4.44 4.47
C SER A 94 -7.03 5.18 4.94
N ASP A 95 -8.09 4.45 5.21
CA ASP A 95 -9.30 5.02 5.82
C ASP A 95 -8.93 5.70 7.15
N GLY A 96 -9.32 6.97 7.29
CA GLY A 96 -8.90 7.81 8.41
C GLY A 96 -7.44 8.24 8.39
N GLY A 97 -6.71 8.08 7.27
CA GLY A 97 -5.35 8.57 7.08
C GLY A 97 -4.29 7.91 7.95
N ARG A 98 -4.47 6.63 8.32
CA ARG A 98 -3.54 5.93 9.20
C ARG A 98 -3.13 4.58 8.65
N LEU A 99 -1.83 4.33 8.69
CA LEU A 99 -1.20 3.06 8.44
C LEU A 99 -0.61 2.57 9.77
N ILE A 100 -0.99 1.39 10.23
CA ILE A 100 -0.51 0.82 11.48
C ILE A 100 0.48 -0.29 11.16
N VAL A 101 1.68 -0.19 11.69
CA VAL A 101 2.70 -1.24 11.61
C VAL A 101 2.78 -1.96 12.94
N THR A 102 2.63 -3.28 12.92
CA THR A 102 2.66 -4.14 14.10
C THR A 102 3.63 -5.30 13.91
N LYS A 103 4.23 -5.77 15.01
CA LYS A 103 5.09 -6.96 15.04
C LYS A 103 4.39 -8.06 15.82
N ILE A 104 4.35 -9.25 15.26
CA ILE A 104 3.83 -10.46 15.92
C ILE A 104 4.89 -11.55 15.80
N GLY A 105 5.56 -11.85 16.91
CA GLY A 105 6.75 -12.71 16.90
C GLY A 105 7.85 -12.10 16.02
N ASP A 106 8.34 -12.85 15.05
CA ASP A 106 9.38 -12.43 14.12
C ASP A 106 8.80 -11.94 12.76
N ARG A 107 7.54 -11.54 12.74
CA ARG A 107 6.82 -11.12 11.54
C ARG A 107 6.34 -9.69 11.69
N LEU A 108 6.39 -8.94 10.57
CA LEU A 108 5.93 -7.55 10.50
C LEU A 108 4.65 -7.48 9.66
N PHE A 109 3.66 -6.77 10.20
CA PHE A 109 2.35 -6.61 9.58
C PHE A 109 2.03 -5.13 9.39
N VAL A 110 1.27 -4.87 8.35
CA VAL A 110 0.72 -3.55 8.07
C VAL A 110 -0.79 -3.64 8.02
N ARG A 111 -1.45 -2.67 8.66
CA ARG A 111 -2.90 -2.51 8.66
C ARG A 111 -3.25 -1.12 8.18
N PRO A 112 -3.82 -0.97 6.99
CA PRO A 112 -4.63 0.20 6.68
C PRO A 112 -5.88 0.17 7.56
N ILE A 113 -6.28 1.31 8.15
CA ILE A 113 -7.47 1.35 9.02
C ILE A 113 -8.71 0.93 8.22
N GLY A 114 -9.54 0.09 8.85
CA GLY A 114 -10.74 -0.47 8.21
C GLY A 114 -10.49 -1.71 7.36
N HIS A 115 -9.23 -2.17 7.26
CA HIS A 115 -8.86 -3.32 6.43
C HIS A 115 -8.10 -4.38 7.24
N PRO A 116 -8.08 -5.63 6.76
CA PRO A 116 -7.29 -6.69 7.38
C PRO A 116 -5.79 -6.40 7.34
N ASP A 117 -5.08 -6.96 8.31
CA ASP A 117 -3.63 -6.95 8.35
C ASP A 117 -3.06 -7.79 7.20
N PHE A 118 -1.99 -7.32 6.59
CA PHE A 118 -1.18 -8.14 5.70
C PHE A 118 0.29 -8.13 6.13
N GLU A 119 0.96 -9.24 5.90
CA GLU A 119 2.36 -9.40 6.22
C GLU A 119 3.24 -8.73 5.18
N ILE A 120 4.30 -8.07 5.64
CA ILE A 120 5.36 -7.52 4.79
C ILE A 120 6.68 -8.22 5.03
N PHE A 121 7.43 -8.42 3.96
CA PHE A 121 8.67 -9.19 3.92
C PHE A 121 9.84 -8.28 3.53
N PRO A 122 11.01 -8.38 4.16
CA PRO A 122 12.14 -7.52 3.86
C PRO A 122 12.78 -7.85 2.51
N THR A 123 13.15 -6.83 1.76
CA THR A 123 14.12 -6.87 0.66
C THR A 123 15.46 -6.27 1.09
N SER A 124 15.44 -5.46 2.14
CA SER A 124 16.60 -4.90 2.83
C SER A 124 16.22 -4.56 4.28
N GLU A 125 17.14 -3.99 5.05
CA GLU A 125 16.83 -3.54 6.41
C GLU A 125 15.71 -2.51 6.47
N THR A 126 15.49 -1.71 5.43
CA THR A 126 14.51 -0.62 5.43
C THR A 126 13.40 -0.77 4.40
N GLU A 127 13.52 -1.72 3.47
CA GLU A 127 12.57 -1.92 2.39
C GLU A 127 11.84 -3.24 2.54
N PHE A 128 10.53 -3.18 2.40
CA PHE A 128 9.63 -4.31 2.57
C PHE A 128 8.60 -4.35 1.44
N PHE A 129 8.08 -5.54 1.17
CA PHE A 129 7.04 -5.77 0.18
C PHE A 129 5.98 -6.74 0.70
N SER A 130 4.76 -6.69 0.15
CA SER A 130 3.73 -7.70 0.36
C SER A 130 3.79 -8.77 -0.73
N LYS A 131 3.47 -10.03 -0.36
CA LYS A 131 3.28 -11.13 -1.32
C LYS A 131 1.84 -11.24 -1.82
N THR A 132 0.92 -10.56 -1.15
CA THR A 132 -0.52 -10.69 -1.39
C THR A 132 -1.15 -9.44 -1.98
N ALA A 133 -0.40 -8.34 -2.02
CA ALA A 133 -0.85 -7.06 -2.56
C ALA A 133 0.32 -6.36 -3.27
N ASP A 134 0.02 -5.46 -4.21
CA ASP A 134 1.03 -4.59 -4.83
C ASP A 134 1.42 -3.47 -3.86
N GLU A 135 2.17 -3.85 -2.84
CA GLU A 135 2.53 -2.99 -1.72
C GLU A 135 4.02 -3.05 -1.46
N GLN A 136 4.65 -1.90 -1.40
CA GLN A 136 6.04 -1.72 -0.99
C GLN A 136 6.11 -0.61 0.05
N ILE A 137 6.89 -0.85 1.10
CA ILE A 137 7.06 0.11 2.18
C ILE A 137 8.55 0.29 2.44
N THR A 138 9.00 1.54 2.38
CA THR A 138 10.37 1.93 2.73
C THR A 138 10.32 2.77 4.00
N PHE A 139 10.96 2.32 5.07
CA PHE A 139 11.10 3.09 6.29
C PHE A 139 12.32 4.02 6.19
N VAL A 140 12.10 5.31 6.47
CA VAL A 140 13.13 6.34 6.42
C VAL A 140 13.56 6.67 7.84
N LYS A 141 14.86 6.60 8.09
CA LYS A 141 15.48 6.93 9.37
C LYS A 141 16.14 8.31 9.30
N ASP A 142 16.17 9.00 10.43
CA ASP A 142 16.97 10.21 10.61
C ASP A 142 18.46 9.89 10.86
N GLU A 143 19.27 10.91 11.05
CA GLU A 143 20.71 10.80 11.34
C GLU A 143 21.02 10.05 12.66
N LYS A 144 20.04 9.95 13.54
CA LYS A 144 20.16 9.22 14.82
C LYS A 144 19.64 7.78 14.74
N GLY A 145 19.18 7.35 13.55
CA GLY A 145 18.64 6.03 13.31
C GLY A 145 17.17 5.86 13.71
N ALA A 146 16.48 6.92 14.13
CA ALA A 146 15.06 6.86 14.45
C ALA A 146 14.21 6.88 13.18
N VAL A 147 13.19 6.02 13.11
CA VAL A 147 12.26 5.99 11.99
C VAL A 147 11.31 7.19 12.08
N ILE A 148 11.36 8.05 11.05
CA ILE A 148 10.59 9.31 11.00
C ILE A 148 9.40 9.26 10.05
N LYS A 149 9.45 8.39 9.03
CA LYS A 149 8.36 8.21 8.07
C LYS A 149 8.47 6.87 7.37
N ALA A 150 7.36 6.45 6.76
CA ALA A 150 7.34 5.42 5.74
C ALA A 150 7.08 6.05 4.36
N ILE A 151 7.63 5.46 3.31
CA ILE A 151 7.25 5.72 1.92
C ILE A 151 6.46 4.50 1.49
N HIS A 152 5.17 4.69 1.27
CA HIS A 152 4.25 3.64 0.87
C HIS A 152 4.05 3.73 -0.65
N ARG A 153 4.35 2.65 -1.36
CA ARG A 153 4.11 2.51 -2.79
C ARG A 153 3.03 1.47 -3.00
N GLN A 154 1.99 1.87 -3.70
CA GLN A 154 0.86 1.02 -4.00
C GLN A 154 0.24 1.47 -5.33
N TRP A 155 0.05 0.55 -6.27
CA TRP A 155 -0.54 0.81 -7.61
C TRP A 155 0.03 2.06 -8.29
N GLY A 156 1.35 2.14 -8.34
CA GLY A 156 2.04 3.28 -8.94
C GLY A 156 1.99 4.59 -8.13
N LEU A 157 1.20 4.67 -7.07
CA LEU A 157 1.18 5.80 -6.15
C LEU A 157 2.37 5.73 -5.20
N ILE A 158 2.95 6.88 -4.89
CA ILE A 158 4.00 7.04 -3.89
C ILE A 158 3.51 8.02 -2.84
N LEU A 159 3.34 7.54 -1.63
CA LEU A 159 2.86 8.32 -0.51
C LEU A 159 3.94 8.45 0.55
N HIS A 160 4.11 9.64 1.05
CA HIS A 160 4.98 9.89 2.19
C HIS A 160 4.11 9.90 3.45
N ALA A 161 4.31 8.89 4.29
CA ALA A 161 3.56 8.67 5.52
C ALA A 161 4.44 9.02 6.74
N PRO A 162 4.39 10.26 7.25
CA PRO A 162 5.13 10.63 8.46
C PRO A 162 4.68 9.79 9.64
N ARG A 163 5.64 9.43 10.51
CA ARG A 163 5.35 8.72 11.76
C ARG A 163 4.56 9.60 12.69
N LEU A 164 3.46 9.09 13.21
CA LEU A 164 2.64 9.80 14.19
C LEU A 164 3.21 9.63 15.61
N PRO A 165 3.04 10.61 16.48
CA PRO A 165 3.38 10.47 17.90
C PRO A 165 2.65 9.25 18.50
N GLU A 166 3.29 8.62 19.47
CA GLU A 166 2.60 7.62 20.29
C GLU A 166 1.40 8.28 20.98
N GLN A 167 0.22 7.69 20.83
CA GLN A 167 -0.89 8.10 21.66
C GLN A 167 -0.61 7.66 23.09
N PRO A 168 -0.73 8.54 24.10
CA PRO A 168 -0.74 8.08 25.47
C PRO A 168 -1.82 6.99 25.57
N ALA A 169 -1.48 5.90 26.28
CA ALA A 169 -2.43 4.81 26.52
C ALA A 169 -3.74 5.44 27.00
N ALA A 170 -4.85 5.16 26.30
CA ALA A 170 -6.15 5.64 26.73
C ALA A 170 -6.35 5.14 28.17
N SER A 171 -6.30 6.06 29.12
CA SER A 171 -6.70 5.80 30.49
C SER A 171 -8.14 5.28 30.45
N GLY A 172 -8.34 4.06 30.91
CA GLY A 172 -9.54 3.26 30.75
C GLY A 172 -10.84 4.02 30.97
N GLY A 173 -11.84 3.63 30.22
CA GLY A 173 -13.23 3.98 30.49
C GLY A 173 -13.98 4.42 29.26
N GLU A 174 -14.61 3.48 28.55
CA GLU A 174 -16.05 3.51 28.35
C GLU A 174 -16.45 2.24 27.59
N ALA A 175 -17.20 1.40 28.29
CA ALA A 175 -17.86 0.27 27.69
C ALA A 175 -18.91 0.78 26.68
N PRO A 176 -19.12 0.10 25.53
CA PRO A 176 -20.19 0.48 24.61
C PRO A 176 -21.53 0.26 25.31
N ALA A 177 -22.31 1.32 25.44
CA ALA A 177 -23.72 1.22 25.77
C ALA A 177 -24.44 0.41 24.71
N ARG A 178 -25.32 -0.47 25.15
CA ARG A 178 -26.14 -1.44 24.41
C ARG A 178 -26.98 -0.83 23.31
#